data_b4cbe0706d5a511ce434b17779008edb
#
_entry.id   b4cbe0706d5a511ce434b17779008edb
#
_cell.length_a   1.000
_cell.length_b   1.000
_cell.length_c   1.000
_cell.angle_alpha   90.00
_cell.angle_beta   90.00
_cell.angle_gamma   90.00
#
_symmetry.space_group_name_H-M   'P 1'
#
loop_
_entity.id
_entity.type
_entity.pdbx_description
1 polymer ?
#
loop_
_entity_poly.entity_id
_entity_poly.type
_entity_poly.pdbx_seq_one_letter_code
_entity_poly.pdbx_strand_id
1 'polypeptide(L)'
;MPACFYKGQLYFLFGRENSLADTPGWSDFGGGVEEGETIYYTALREGSEELSGFLGDSKQIDKMIKRQGGFYKMQFETYHIHLFRMDHSDDLVKLYNNNHRFLWQRMNKKYLSNTRLFEKIEIKWFSLDEMKRRKDEFRNFYRKVIEETILKEEPTIRSFLSRHPPSKKTQKKRASSGWFF
;
A
#
# COMPACT_ATOMS: atom_id res chain seq x y z
N MET A 1 -1.48 2.47 -4.59
CA MET A 1 -0.30 2.77 -3.73
C MET A 1 -0.63 3.91 -2.77
N PRO A 2 -0.76 3.68 -1.45
CA PRO A 2 -0.94 4.73 -0.45
C PRO A 2 0.33 5.58 -0.29
N ALA A 3 0.16 6.91 -0.17
CA ALA A 3 1.27 7.83 0.05
C ALA A 3 0.87 9.02 0.94
N CYS A 4 1.83 9.62 1.62
CA CYS A 4 1.62 10.77 2.49
C CYS A 4 2.85 11.66 2.65
N PHE A 5 2.61 12.85 3.20
CA PHE A 5 3.66 13.63 3.87
C PHE A 5 3.65 13.30 5.36
N TYR A 6 4.80 12.93 5.89
CA TYR A 6 5.00 12.70 7.30
C TYR A 6 6.35 13.30 7.73
N LYS A 7 6.35 14.15 8.76
CA LYS A 7 7.54 14.87 9.23
C LYS A 7 8.33 15.57 8.10
N GLY A 8 7.60 16.17 7.15
CA GLY A 8 8.19 16.92 6.03
C GLY A 8 8.73 16.08 4.87
N GLN A 9 8.63 14.76 4.94
CA GLN A 9 9.10 13.84 3.90
C GLN A 9 7.94 13.08 3.25
N LEU A 10 8.15 12.63 2.01
CA LEU A 10 7.25 11.72 1.31
C LEU A 10 7.44 10.30 1.81
N TYR A 11 6.33 9.63 2.12
CA TYR A 11 6.28 8.21 2.46
C TYR A 11 5.30 7.48 1.55
N PHE A 12 5.64 6.24 1.24
CA PHE A 12 4.84 5.32 0.44
C PHE A 12 4.69 4.00 1.21
N LEU A 13 3.49 3.43 1.21
CA LEU A 13 3.23 2.15 1.85
C LEU A 13 3.50 1.02 0.85
N PHE A 14 4.35 0.08 1.23
CA PHE A 14 4.66 -1.13 0.46
C PHE A 14 4.39 -2.39 1.27
N GLY A 15 4.15 -3.48 0.55
CA GLY A 15 4.06 -4.82 1.10
C GLY A 15 5.27 -5.66 0.69
N ARG A 16 5.71 -6.55 1.56
CA ARG A 16 6.76 -7.51 1.28
C ARG A 16 6.15 -8.86 0.92
N GLU A 17 6.52 -9.41 -0.23
CA GLU A 17 6.10 -10.73 -0.67
C GLU A 17 6.47 -11.81 0.35
N ASN A 18 5.67 -12.86 0.43
CA ASN A 18 5.98 -14.01 1.26
C ASN A 18 7.16 -14.82 0.67
N SER A 19 7.71 -15.74 1.45
CA SER A 19 8.86 -16.58 1.05
C SER A 19 8.53 -17.62 -0.01
N LEU A 20 7.27 -17.79 -0.37
CA LEU A 20 6.79 -18.73 -1.39
C LEU A 20 6.59 -18.04 -2.75
N ALA A 21 6.72 -16.71 -2.81
CA ALA A 21 6.57 -15.93 -4.03
C ALA A 21 7.73 -16.19 -4.99
N ASP A 22 7.43 -16.26 -6.29
CA ASP A 22 8.44 -16.44 -7.35
C ASP A 22 9.47 -15.32 -7.39
N THR A 23 9.07 -14.10 -7.01
CA THR A 23 9.94 -12.92 -6.97
C THR A 23 9.80 -12.24 -5.61
N PRO A 24 10.74 -12.50 -4.67
CA PRO A 24 10.70 -11.87 -3.35
C PRO A 24 11.00 -10.37 -3.40
N GLY A 25 10.65 -9.66 -2.32
CA GLY A 25 10.96 -8.25 -2.14
C GLY A 25 9.73 -7.39 -1.89
N TRP A 26 9.97 -6.09 -1.76
CA TRP A 26 8.93 -5.09 -1.58
C TRP A 26 8.32 -4.65 -2.91
N SER A 27 7.03 -4.41 -2.92
CA SER A 27 6.29 -3.78 -4.02
C SER A 27 5.04 -3.09 -3.47
N ASP A 28 4.33 -2.33 -4.29
CA ASP A 28 2.98 -1.89 -3.94
C ASP A 28 1.98 -3.05 -3.99
N PHE A 29 0.70 -2.73 -3.84
CA PHE A 29 -0.39 -3.69 -3.79
C PHE A 29 -1.05 -3.77 -5.16
N GLY A 30 -0.95 -4.94 -5.81
CA GLY A 30 -1.49 -5.07 -7.15
C GLY A 30 -1.20 -6.42 -7.80
N GLY A 31 -1.99 -6.75 -8.82
CA GLY A 31 -1.93 -8.00 -9.57
C GLY A 31 -2.45 -7.86 -10.99
N GLY A 32 -2.72 -8.99 -11.62
CA GLY A 32 -3.23 -9.07 -12.98
C GLY A 32 -4.69 -8.64 -13.10
N VAL A 33 -5.04 -8.05 -14.23
CA VAL A 33 -6.42 -7.71 -14.59
C VAL A 33 -7.17 -9.00 -14.91
N GLU A 34 -8.29 -9.24 -14.23
CA GLU A 34 -9.18 -10.36 -14.51
C GLU A 34 -10.18 -10.00 -15.61
N GLU A 35 -10.80 -11.02 -16.23
CA GLU A 35 -11.78 -10.82 -17.30
C GLU A 35 -12.94 -9.93 -16.83
N GLY A 36 -13.23 -8.89 -17.60
CA GLY A 36 -14.29 -7.91 -17.28
C GLY A 36 -13.89 -6.82 -16.28
N GLU A 37 -12.69 -6.85 -15.71
CA GLU A 37 -12.21 -5.80 -14.82
C GLU A 37 -11.63 -4.60 -15.57
N THR A 38 -11.80 -3.43 -14.98
CA THR A 38 -11.00 -2.26 -15.35
C THR A 38 -9.71 -2.25 -14.52
N ILE A 39 -8.64 -1.65 -15.05
CA ILE A 39 -7.35 -1.49 -14.34
C ILE A 39 -7.53 -0.87 -12.95
N TYR A 40 -8.42 0.11 -12.82
CA TYR A 40 -8.70 0.74 -11.52
C TYR A 40 -9.42 -0.21 -10.56
N TYR A 41 -10.39 -0.98 -11.05
CA TYR A 41 -11.09 -1.95 -10.22
C TYR A 41 -10.16 -3.07 -9.74
N THR A 42 -9.28 -3.57 -10.62
CA THR A 42 -8.21 -4.52 -10.25
C THR A 42 -7.34 -3.96 -9.12
N ALA A 43 -6.91 -2.69 -9.23
CA ALA A 43 -6.10 -2.06 -8.17
C ALA A 43 -6.84 -1.95 -6.83
N LEU A 44 -8.17 -1.79 -6.84
CA LEU A 44 -8.99 -1.78 -5.62
C LEU A 44 -9.14 -3.18 -5.01
N ARG A 45 -9.40 -4.19 -5.86
CA ARG A 45 -9.54 -5.60 -5.45
C ARG A 45 -8.24 -6.10 -4.82
N GLU A 46 -7.15 -5.98 -5.55
CA GLU A 46 -5.82 -6.40 -5.09
C GLU A 46 -5.39 -5.67 -3.82
N GLY A 47 -5.62 -4.35 -3.75
CA GLY A 47 -5.33 -3.57 -2.55
C GLY A 47 -6.15 -4.02 -1.33
N SER A 48 -7.39 -4.49 -1.53
CA SER A 48 -8.21 -5.07 -0.47
C SER A 48 -7.69 -6.45 -0.02
N GLU A 49 -7.39 -7.32 -0.99
CA GLU A 49 -6.93 -8.69 -0.75
C GLU A 49 -5.55 -8.70 -0.08
N GLU A 50 -4.55 -8.05 -0.67
CA GLU A 50 -3.18 -8.03 -0.16
C GLU A 50 -3.03 -7.28 1.17
N LEU A 51 -3.90 -6.30 1.45
CA LEU A 51 -3.99 -5.67 2.77
C LEU A 51 -4.94 -6.43 3.71
N SER A 52 -5.41 -7.63 3.33
CA SER A 52 -6.26 -8.50 4.15
C SER A 52 -7.46 -7.76 4.76
N GLY A 53 -8.07 -6.84 4.01
CA GLY A 53 -9.20 -6.03 4.45
C GLY A 53 -8.90 -4.96 5.50
N PHE A 54 -7.64 -4.73 5.90
CA PHE A 54 -7.29 -3.69 6.88
C PHE A 54 -7.69 -2.27 6.47
N LEU A 55 -7.79 -2.00 5.16
CA LEU A 55 -8.34 -0.76 4.63
C LEU A 55 -9.82 -0.88 4.19
N GLY A 56 -10.43 -2.03 4.42
CA GLY A 56 -11.77 -2.35 3.99
C GLY A 56 -11.82 -3.08 2.64
N ASP A 57 -13.03 -3.30 2.13
CA ASP A 57 -13.26 -3.87 0.80
C ASP A 57 -13.00 -2.84 -0.33
N SER A 58 -13.05 -3.29 -1.58
CA SER A 58 -12.83 -2.44 -2.77
C SER A 58 -13.71 -1.17 -2.79
N LYS A 59 -14.97 -1.27 -2.33
CA LYS A 59 -15.90 -0.13 -2.27
C LYS A 59 -15.51 0.87 -1.18
N GLN A 60 -15.04 0.36 -0.04
CA GLN A 60 -14.59 1.19 1.08
C GLN A 60 -13.28 1.91 0.73
N ILE A 61 -12.35 1.22 0.06
CA ILE A 61 -11.10 1.81 -0.45
C ILE A 61 -11.42 2.89 -1.49
N ASP A 62 -12.29 2.63 -2.48
CA ASP A 62 -12.72 3.62 -3.48
C ASP A 62 -13.33 4.87 -2.82
N LYS A 63 -14.22 4.66 -1.84
CA LYS A 63 -14.82 5.76 -1.07
C LYS A 63 -13.78 6.56 -0.29
N MET A 64 -12.79 5.89 0.28
CA MET A 64 -11.67 6.54 0.99
C MET A 64 -10.85 7.38 0.00
N ILE A 65 -10.46 6.82 -1.14
CA ILE A 65 -9.70 7.51 -2.19
C ILE A 65 -10.46 8.77 -2.66
N LYS A 66 -11.75 8.65 -2.98
CA LYS A 66 -12.58 9.78 -3.41
C LYS A 66 -12.66 10.89 -2.36
N ARG A 67 -12.79 10.53 -1.09
CA ARG A 67 -12.83 11.50 0.02
C ARG A 67 -11.51 12.24 0.22
N GLN A 68 -10.40 11.61 -0.15
CA GLN A 68 -9.05 12.16 -0.03
C GLN A 68 -8.60 12.91 -1.30
N GLY A 69 -9.52 13.18 -2.23
CA GLY A 69 -9.24 13.96 -3.44
C GLY A 69 -8.85 13.15 -4.66
N GLY A 70 -9.16 11.84 -4.68
CA GLY A 70 -8.88 10.96 -5.79
C GLY A 70 -7.48 10.35 -5.76
N PHE A 71 -7.00 10.00 -6.94
CA PHE A 71 -5.68 9.37 -7.11
C PHE A 71 -4.91 10.02 -8.24
N TYR A 72 -3.59 9.86 -8.21
CA TYR A 72 -2.68 10.23 -9.29
C TYR A 72 -2.26 8.96 -10.03
N LYS A 73 -2.36 8.97 -11.38
CA LYS A 73 -1.96 7.85 -12.22
C LYS A 73 -0.51 7.99 -12.64
N MET A 74 0.25 6.94 -12.47
CA MET A 74 1.56 6.74 -13.06
C MET A 74 1.58 5.43 -13.84
N GLN A 75 2.49 5.29 -14.78
CA GLN A 75 2.62 4.09 -15.60
C GLN A 75 4.10 3.82 -15.89
N PHE A 76 4.46 2.54 -15.74
CA PHE A 76 5.74 2.01 -16.20
C PHE A 76 5.44 0.80 -17.11
N GLU A 77 5.75 0.92 -18.40
CA GLU A 77 5.38 -0.08 -19.41
C GLU A 77 3.88 -0.41 -19.34
N THR A 78 3.53 -1.67 -19.04
CA THR A 78 2.15 -2.13 -18.84
C THR A 78 1.68 -2.02 -17.38
N TYR A 79 2.55 -1.59 -16.45
CA TYR A 79 2.25 -1.51 -15.03
C TYR A 79 1.64 -0.16 -14.67
N HIS A 80 0.40 -0.17 -14.18
CA HIS A 80 -0.36 1.04 -13.84
C HIS A 80 -0.41 1.24 -12.31
N ILE A 81 -0.02 2.42 -11.87
CA ILE A 81 0.02 2.79 -10.45
C ILE A 81 -1.05 3.84 -10.17
N HIS A 82 -1.92 3.56 -9.20
CA HIS A 82 -2.90 4.51 -8.68
C HIS A 82 -2.43 5.00 -7.30
N LEU A 83 -1.70 6.12 -7.28
CA LEU A 83 -1.21 6.73 -6.06
C LEU A 83 -2.32 7.57 -5.42
N PHE A 84 -2.60 7.35 -4.15
CA PHE A 84 -3.61 8.10 -3.41
C PHE A 84 -3.13 8.50 -2.01
N ARG A 85 -3.73 9.58 -1.51
CA ARG A 85 -3.40 10.08 -0.18
C ARG A 85 -3.96 9.17 0.90
N MET A 86 -3.12 8.88 1.89
CA MET A 86 -3.52 8.20 3.12
C MET A 86 -2.70 8.76 4.28
N ASP A 87 -3.31 8.96 5.45
CA ASP A 87 -2.56 9.40 6.63
C ASP A 87 -1.53 8.35 7.05
N HIS A 88 -0.32 8.80 7.45
CA HIS A 88 0.69 7.91 8.02
C HIS A 88 0.14 7.26 9.28
N SER A 89 0.27 5.95 9.38
CA SER A 89 -0.20 5.17 10.53
C SER A 89 0.80 4.10 10.90
N ASP A 90 1.48 4.29 12.02
CA ASP A 90 2.34 3.27 12.62
C ASP A 90 1.50 2.12 13.18
N ASP A 91 0.29 2.41 13.68
CA ASP A 91 -0.63 1.40 14.19
C ASP A 91 -1.10 0.44 13.09
N LEU A 92 -1.41 0.94 11.88
CA LEU A 92 -1.76 0.09 10.76
C LEU A 92 -0.64 -0.92 10.47
N VAL A 93 0.61 -0.45 10.38
CA VAL A 93 1.78 -1.29 10.15
C VAL A 93 1.95 -2.32 11.26
N LYS A 94 1.91 -1.88 12.51
CA LYS A 94 2.06 -2.75 13.68
C LYS A 94 0.99 -3.84 13.74
N LEU A 95 -0.28 -3.46 13.58
CA LEU A 95 -1.40 -4.39 13.68
C LEU A 95 -1.40 -5.39 12.52
N TYR A 96 -1.18 -4.92 11.29
CA TYR A 96 -1.06 -5.79 10.12
C TYR A 96 0.06 -6.82 10.32
N ASN A 97 1.27 -6.37 10.62
CA ASN A 97 2.44 -7.24 10.75
C ASN A 97 2.30 -8.23 11.91
N ASN A 98 1.73 -7.82 13.04
CA ASN A 98 1.48 -8.70 14.17
C ASN A 98 0.42 -9.77 13.85
N ASN A 99 -0.68 -9.37 13.18
CA ASN A 99 -1.72 -10.30 12.76
C ASN A 99 -1.17 -11.36 11.80
N HIS A 100 -0.40 -10.93 10.77
CA HIS A 100 0.19 -11.84 9.79
C HIS A 100 1.20 -12.79 10.43
N ARG A 101 2.06 -12.28 11.31
CA ARG A 101 3.03 -13.12 12.05
C ARG A 101 2.33 -14.16 12.91
N PHE A 102 1.29 -13.77 13.63
CA PHE A 102 0.51 -14.68 14.47
C PHE A 102 -0.14 -15.79 13.64
N LEU A 103 -0.83 -15.42 12.57
CA LEU A 103 -1.51 -16.39 11.70
C LEU A 103 -0.52 -17.31 10.99
N TRP A 104 0.57 -16.77 10.44
CA TRP A 104 1.63 -17.54 9.79
C TRP A 104 2.23 -18.62 10.70
N GLN A 105 2.41 -18.31 11.97
CA GLN A 105 2.93 -19.28 12.96
C GLN A 105 1.93 -20.38 13.35
N ARG A 106 0.63 -20.13 13.21
CA ARG A 106 -0.44 -21.02 13.69
C ARG A 106 -1.12 -21.80 12.57
N MET A 107 -1.14 -21.29 11.35
CA MET A 107 -1.78 -21.96 10.24
C MET A 107 -0.94 -23.11 9.69
N ASN A 108 -1.63 -24.15 9.24
CA ASN A 108 -0.99 -25.26 8.54
C ASN A 108 -0.40 -24.75 7.22
N LYS A 109 0.91 -24.97 7.02
CA LYS A 109 1.65 -24.52 5.83
C LYS A 109 1.05 -24.99 4.50
N LYS A 110 0.38 -26.15 4.50
CA LYS A 110 -0.35 -26.67 3.33
C LYS A 110 -1.47 -25.73 2.86
N TYR A 111 -2.10 -25.00 3.77
CA TYR A 111 -3.13 -24.01 3.42
C TYR A 111 -2.53 -22.68 3.02
N LEU A 112 -1.35 -22.32 3.53
CA LEU A 112 -0.69 -21.04 3.24
C LEU A 112 -0.27 -20.93 1.76
N SER A 113 0.14 -22.05 1.14
CA SER A 113 0.51 -22.07 -0.27
C SER A 113 -0.66 -21.92 -1.25
N ASN A 114 -1.89 -22.16 -0.78
CA ASN A 114 -3.10 -22.18 -1.61
C ASN A 114 -4.05 -21.00 -1.34
N THR A 115 -3.69 -20.07 -0.46
CA THR A 115 -4.54 -18.95 -0.12
C THR A 115 -3.87 -17.63 -0.53
N ARG A 116 -4.63 -16.74 -1.15
CA ARG A 116 -4.18 -15.36 -1.45
C ARG A 116 -4.05 -14.48 -0.19
N LEU A 117 -4.45 -14.99 1.00
CA LEU A 117 -4.50 -14.22 2.25
C LEU A 117 -3.15 -13.76 2.80
N PHE A 118 -2.04 -14.29 2.29
CA PHE A 118 -0.70 -14.03 2.83
C PHE A 118 0.32 -13.72 1.72
N GLU A 119 -0.12 -13.17 0.61
CA GLU A 119 0.80 -12.73 -0.45
C GLU A 119 1.78 -11.70 0.10
N LYS A 120 1.30 -10.73 0.90
CA LYS A 120 2.17 -9.80 1.63
C LYS A 120 2.26 -10.19 3.11
N ILE A 121 3.44 -10.59 3.56
CA ILE A 121 3.68 -10.99 4.95
C ILE A 121 3.98 -9.82 5.88
N GLU A 122 4.33 -8.68 5.33
CA GLU A 122 4.72 -7.47 6.08
C GLU A 122 4.40 -6.23 5.25
N ILE A 123 3.97 -5.17 5.90
CA ILE A 123 3.85 -3.84 5.29
C ILE A 123 4.76 -2.84 6.01
N LYS A 124 5.23 -1.84 5.28
CA LYS A 124 6.08 -0.78 5.82
C LYS A 124 5.92 0.51 5.04
N TRP A 125 5.95 1.64 5.75
CA TRP A 125 6.15 2.95 5.17
C TRP A 125 7.63 3.15 4.84
N PHE A 126 7.93 3.45 3.59
CA PHE A 126 9.26 3.83 3.13
C PHE A 126 9.28 5.32 2.80
N SER A 127 10.24 6.04 3.34
CA SER A 127 10.54 7.37 2.81
C SER A 127 11.20 7.27 1.45
N LEU A 128 11.17 8.36 0.69
CA LEU A 128 11.83 8.41 -0.61
C LEU A 128 13.33 8.09 -0.52
N ASP A 129 13.99 8.57 0.54
CA ASP A 129 15.41 8.30 0.80
C ASP A 129 15.68 6.85 1.18
N GLU A 130 14.76 6.22 1.94
CA GLU A 130 14.85 4.78 2.22
C GLU A 130 14.68 3.95 0.94
N MET A 131 13.75 4.31 0.08
CA MET A 131 13.56 3.63 -1.22
C MET A 131 14.85 3.66 -2.05
N LYS A 132 15.53 4.81 -2.13
CA LYS A 132 16.80 4.96 -2.84
C LYS A 132 17.91 4.08 -2.25
N ARG A 133 18.08 4.12 -0.93
CA ARG A 133 19.15 3.37 -0.23
C ARG A 133 18.92 1.87 -0.21
N ARG A 134 17.66 1.45 -0.09
CA ARG A 134 17.24 0.05 0.08
C ARG A 134 16.60 -0.52 -1.19
N LYS A 135 16.93 0.04 -2.33
CA LYS A 135 16.37 -0.35 -3.63
C LYS A 135 16.47 -1.86 -3.89
N ASP A 136 17.57 -2.48 -3.48
CA ASP A 136 17.83 -3.90 -3.69
C ASP A 136 16.90 -4.83 -2.89
N GLU A 137 16.17 -4.31 -1.91
CA GLU A 137 15.15 -5.05 -1.18
C GLU A 137 13.81 -5.10 -1.93
N PHE A 138 13.65 -4.31 -2.99
CA PHE A 138 12.44 -4.32 -3.83
C PHE A 138 12.53 -5.43 -4.90
N ARG A 139 11.36 -5.93 -5.35
CA ARG A 139 11.25 -6.88 -6.45
C ARG A 139 11.99 -6.34 -7.68
N ASN A 140 12.62 -7.23 -8.45
CA ASN A 140 13.49 -6.83 -9.57
C ASN A 140 12.82 -5.84 -10.55
N PHE A 141 11.57 -6.12 -10.98
CA PHE A 141 10.85 -5.21 -11.87
C PHE A 141 10.51 -3.89 -11.17
N TYR A 142 10.21 -3.93 -9.86
CA TYR A 142 9.78 -2.77 -9.10
C TYR A 142 10.92 -1.77 -8.85
N ARG A 143 12.17 -2.22 -8.88
CA ARG A 143 13.35 -1.34 -8.84
C ARG A 143 13.34 -0.34 -10.00
N LYS A 144 12.98 -0.81 -11.21
CA LYS A 144 12.82 0.06 -12.38
C LYS A 144 11.63 1.00 -12.23
N VAL A 145 10.50 0.53 -11.70
CA VAL A 145 9.34 1.38 -11.37
C VAL A 145 9.74 2.53 -10.45
N ILE A 146 10.55 2.25 -9.42
CA ILE A 146 11.07 3.29 -8.53
C ILE A 146 11.91 4.30 -9.31
N GLU A 147 12.92 3.85 -10.04
CA GLU A 147 13.88 4.72 -10.72
C GLU A 147 13.27 5.51 -11.88
N GLU A 148 12.48 4.84 -12.71
CA GLU A 148 12.01 5.38 -13.97
C GLU A 148 10.65 6.08 -13.86
N THR A 149 9.92 5.85 -12.77
CA THR A 149 8.60 6.45 -12.57
C THR A 149 8.54 7.23 -11.26
N ILE A 150 8.61 6.59 -10.10
CA ILE A 150 8.34 7.26 -8.82
C ILE A 150 9.33 8.41 -8.56
N LEU A 151 10.63 8.20 -8.79
CA LEU A 151 11.64 9.23 -8.57
C LEU A 151 11.56 10.37 -9.61
N LYS A 152 11.23 10.07 -10.87
CA LYS A 152 11.05 11.09 -11.89
C LYS A 152 9.80 11.94 -11.69
N GLU A 153 8.75 11.32 -11.16
CA GLU A 153 7.46 11.95 -10.89
C GLU A 153 7.38 12.61 -9.49
N GLU A 154 8.47 12.61 -8.73
CA GLU A 154 8.49 13.17 -7.36
C GLU A 154 7.86 14.58 -7.27
N PRO A 155 8.19 15.56 -8.15
CA PRO A 155 7.61 16.90 -8.09
C PRO A 155 6.09 16.90 -8.26
N THR A 156 5.59 16.08 -9.17
CA THR A 156 4.14 15.94 -9.44
C THR A 156 3.43 15.25 -8.29
N ILE A 157 4.03 14.20 -7.73
CA ILE A 157 3.53 13.50 -6.52
C ILE A 157 3.44 14.48 -5.34
N ARG A 158 4.48 15.29 -5.12
CA ARG A 158 4.47 16.34 -4.09
C ARG A 158 3.33 17.33 -4.31
N SER A 159 3.17 17.83 -5.52
CA SER A 159 2.09 18.73 -5.88
C SER A 159 0.72 18.10 -5.64
N PHE A 160 0.51 16.84 -6.08
CA PHE A 160 -0.74 16.12 -5.86
C PHE A 160 -1.07 15.96 -4.37
N LEU A 161 -0.11 15.51 -3.56
CA LEU A 161 -0.32 15.29 -2.13
C LEU A 161 -0.49 16.59 -1.34
N SER A 162 0.03 17.72 -1.83
CA SER A 162 -0.10 19.03 -1.15
C SER A 162 -1.43 19.72 -1.39
N ARG A 163 -2.12 19.45 -2.51
CA ARG A 163 -3.36 20.16 -2.92
C ARG A 163 -4.55 19.99 -1.95
N HIS A 164 -4.59 18.87 -1.23
CA HIS A 164 -5.67 18.53 -0.32
C HIS A 164 -5.10 17.97 0.99
N PRO A 165 -4.66 18.82 1.92
CA PRO A 165 -4.25 18.33 3.22
C PRO A 165 -5.42 17.65 3.92
N PRO A 166 -5.19 16.57 4.70
CA PRO A 166 -6.24 15.89 5.45
C PRO A 166 -6.95 16.91 6.36
N SER A 167 -8.28 16.89 6.36
CA SER A 167 -9.07 17.85 7.14
C SER A 167 -8.79 17.61 8.64
N LYS A 168 -8.43 18.68 9.36
CA LYS A 168 -8.16 18.65 10.83
C LYS A 168 -9.31 18.06 11.68
N LYS A 169 -10.52 17.88 11.10
CA LYS A 169 -11.68 17.27 11.76
C LYS A 169 -11.53 15.77 12.05
N THR A 170 -10.70 15.05 11.29
CA THR A 170 -10.54 13.60 11.48
C THR A 170 -9.63 13.26 12.67
N GLN A 171 -8.71 14.15 13.04
CA GLN A 171 -7.79 13.92 14.17
C GLN A 171 -8.47 14.06 15.55
N LYS A 172 -9.48 14.92 15.71
CA LYS A 172 -10.18 15.10 17.00
C LYS A 172 -11.13 13.95 17.37
N LYS A 173 -11.67 13.21 16.39
CA LYS A 173 -12.56 12.06 16.66
C LYS A 173 -11.84 10.78 17.07
N ARG A 174 -10.55 10.62 16.74
CA ARG A 174 -9.75 9.45 17.14
C ARG A 174 -9.22 9.51 18.58
N ALA A 175 -9.10 10.71 19.15
CA ALA A 175 -8.64 10.90 20.54
C ALA A 175 -9.72 10.62 21.59
N SER A 176 -11.01 10.48 21.20
CA SER A 176 -12.14 10.30 22.13
C SER A 176 -12.83 8.96 22.06
N SER A 177 -12.46 8.06 21.16
CA SER A 177 -12.93 6.66 21.18
C SER A 177 -11.90 5.78 21.88
N GLY A 178 -11.89 5.86 23.22
CA GLY A 178 -11.24 4.86 24.05
C GLY A 178 -11.93 3.52 23.79
N TRP A 179 -11.20 2.58 23.24
CA TRP A 179 -11.61 1.18 23.22
C TRP A 179 -11.31 0.60 24.60
N PHE A 180 -12.35 0.41 25.35
CA PHE A 180 -12.32 -0.46 26.53
C PHE A 180 -12.48 -1.91 26.06
N PHE A 181 -11.52 -2.72 26.33
CA PHE A 181 -11.63 -4.12 26.66
C PHE A 181 -10.82 -4.37 27.91
#